data_eccde27c7947647cd595bd7ef9529d5d
#
_entry.id   eccde27c7947647cd595bd7ef9529d5d
#
_cell.length_a   1.000
_cell.length_b   1.000
_cell.length_c   1.000
_cell.angle_alpha   90.00
_cell.angle_beta   90.00
_cell.angle_gamma   90.00
#
_symmetry.space_group_name_H-M   'P 1'
#
loop_
_entity.id
_entity.type
_entity.pdbx_description
1 polymer ?
#
loop_
_entity_poly.entity_id
_entity_poly.type
_entity_poly.pdbx_seq_one_letter_code
_entity_poly.pdbx_strand_id
1 'polypeptide(L)'
;GKNQHPRSGIHIVFSLRKHKAPFRRGRLGTDPQKFWTDAVPHRVKSARWDQGMVVQGPPTFRFRGWFVNDEHALLGWHHREGEDNSIKAEDWAEIFETICRMRGNFYTLIEYGQTPDSASLRLASDRGLYVTGSHMHMLVANTSYAFDPGPHTWTWDAFCEKTYGKRYPYSWMTQREKMLRFWEEEGVKRHKDHLAIWTVGLKGANDTDFHENDSAAPRSVVERARLTNEAIRLQTQIVERNLPGTEPLYMIANRNDLFDQYLTGELQFPKNTHILWPDDPSFGVFRLLPEKKHLERDAHHGIFFHLTFCDNHWVQWYPMGGVQHELVKAVRAGAVSMAEFNVGDIREIPLKTAMAMNLAYDARPWLADKEHWRAFTDAWIVRQYGMRDPARLTDLLVRYWDLEMPVRSMIILERMSQYTILDEAILKKIEGAADKRRAMVEYVRSIEVPTGGRYGKMGRDELRRNAPAWERLWKDANALTPEIRSDRRSFYYDFVLLQIATSRLMNLWGGELFRAFDAISAERFAEAADHMEKAK
;
A
#
# COMPACT_ATOMS: atom_id res chain seq x y z
N GLY A 1 -36.28 4.75 -17.67
CA GLY A 1 -35.36 5.22 -18.69
C GLY A 1 -34.14 4.29 -18.72
N LYS A 2 -33.84 3.68 -19.84
CA LYS A 2 -32.84 2.64 -20.07
C LYS A 2 -31.45 3.06 -19.56
N ASN A 3 -30.92 2.39 -18.55
CA ASN A 3 -29.51 2.42 -18.19
C ASN A 3 -28.70 1.68 -19.26
N GLN A 4 -28.26 2.42 -20.26
CA GLN A 4 -27.23 1.91 -21.17
C GLN A 4 -25.88 2.06 -20.49
N HIS A 5 -25.22 0.93 -20.19
CA HIS A 5 -23.80 0.92 -19.83
C HIS A 5 -23.00 1.52 -20.98
N PRO A 6 -22.23 2.56 -20.74
CA PRO A 6 -21.50 3.22 -21.79
C PRO A 6 -20.27 2.40 -22.19
N ARG A 7 -20.13 2.16 -23.47
CA ARG A 7 -18.98 1.50 -24.09
C ARG A 7 -17.70 2.27 -23.83
N SER A 8 -16.61 1.53 -23.56
CA SER A 8 -15.26 2.01 -23.31
C SER A 8 -14.82 3.10 -24.29
N GLY A 9 -14.59 4.29 -23.82
CA GLY A 9 -14.04 5.44 -24.56
C GLY A 9 -14.75 6.77 -24.36
N ILE A 10 -16.05 6.77 -24.03
CA ILE A 10 -16.86 8.00 -23.94
C ILE A 10 -17.05 8.48 -22.49
N HIS A 11 -16.75 7.64 -21.50
CA HIS A 11 -16.95 7.94 -20.09
C HIS A 11 -16.20 9.15 -19.55
N ILE A 12 -15.02 9.45 -20.10
CA ILE A 12 -14.21 10.59 -19.64
C ILE A 12 -14.88 11.92 -19.94
N VAL A 13 -15.67 12.00 -21.02
CA VAL A 13 -16.37 13.23 -21.39
C VAL A 13 -17.58 13.49 -20.50
N PHE A 14 -18.31 12.46 -20.10
CA PHE A 14 -19.47 12.60 -19.19
C PHE A 14 -19.07 12.77 -17.72
N SER A 15 -17.95 12.17 -17.30
CA SER A 15 -17.33 12.43 -15.99
C SER A 15 -16.92 13.90 -15.82
N LEU A 16 -16.56 14.60 -16.89
CA LEU A 16 -16.21 16.02 -16.84
C LEU A 16 -17.34 16.94 -16.34
N ARG A 17 -18.61 16.56 -16.48
CA ARG A 17 -19.71 17.34 -15.89
C ARG A 17 -19.86 17.14 -14.38
N LYS A 18 -19.56 15.94 -13.87
CA LYS A 18 -19.55 15.63 -12.43
C LYS A 18 -18.17 15.81 -11.77
N HIS A 19 -17.09 15.56 -12.52
CA HIS A 19 -15.71 15.60 -12.00
C HIS A 19 -14.88 16.68 -12.69
N LYS A 20 -14.81 17.86 -12.08
CA LYS A 20 -13.97 18.98 -12.56
C LYS A 20 -12.47 18.78 -12.28
N ALA A 21 -12.10 17.74 -11.52
CA ALA A 21 -10.75 17.54 -11.02
C ALA A 21 -9.67 17.31 -12.11
N PRO A 22 -9.81 16.35 -13.06
CA PRO A 22 -8.83 16.16 -14.13
C PRO A 22 -8.71 17.36 -15.05
N PHE A 23 -9.83 18.07 -15.30
CA PHE A 23 -9.86 19.28 -16.08
C PHE A 23 -9.07 20.42 -15.42
N ARG A 24 -9.23 20.61 -14.11
CA ARG A 24 -8.50 21.61 -13.34
C ARG A 24 -7.01 21.38 -13.37
N ARG A 25 -6.55 20.10 -13.24
CA ARG A 25 -5.13 19.76 -13.30
C ARG A 25 -4.47 20.16 -14.63
N GLY A 26 -5.09 19.78 -15.74
CA GLY A 26 -4.50 19.99 -17.07
C GLY A 26 -4.47 21.43 -17.53
N ARG A 27 -5.41 22.27 -17.09
CA ARG A 27 -5.61 23.61 -17.62
C ARG A 27 -5.48 24.75 -16.60
N LEU A 28 -5.74 24.48 -15.32
CA LEU A 28 -5.70 25.49 -14.25
C LEU A 28 -4.50 25.31 -13.31
N GLY A 29 -3.61 24.33 -13.57
CA GLY A 29 -2.38 24.10 -12.79
C GLY A 29 -2.60 23.68 -11.33
N THR A 30 -3.80 23.26 -10.94
CA THR A 30 -4.06 22.82 -9.57
C THR A 30 -3.36 21.50 -9.29
N ASP A 31 -2.60 21.44 -8.20
CA ASP A 31 -1.97 20.19 -7.75
C ASP A 31 -3.04 19.12 -7.45
N PRO A 32 -2.96 17.94 -8.04
CA PRO A 32 -3.88 16.84 -7.74
C PRO A 32 -3.78 16.36 -6.30
N GLN A 33 -2.61 16.47 -5.69
CA GLN A 33 -2.29 16.00 -4.35
C GLN A 33 -2.30 17.14 -3.31
N LYS A 34 -2.99 18.24 -3.57
CA LYS A 34 -2.98 19.44 -2.72
C LYS A 34 -3.31 19.16 -1.24
N PHE A 35 -4.11 18.16 -0.95
CA PHE A 35 -4.49 17.79 0.41
C PHE A 35 -3.31 17.13 1.17
N TRP A 36 -2.42 16.44 0.45
CA TRP A 36 -1.35 15.62 0.98
C TRP A 36 0.03 16.25 0.85
N THR A 37 0.14 17.40 0.19
CA THR A 37 1.40 18.10 -0.07
C THR A 37 1.44 19.53 0.45
N ASP A 38 0.50 19.93 1.30
CA ASP A 38 0.33 21.30 1.81
C ASP A 38 0.29 22.37 0.70
N ALA A 39 -0.16 21.98 -0.49
CA ALA A 39 -0.20 22.88 -1.63
C ALA A 39 -1.41 23.82 -1.53
N VAL A 40 -1.18 25.05 -1.10
CA VAL A 40 -2.23 26.08 -1.06
C VAL A 40 -2.44 26.63 -2.48
N PRO A 41 -3.62 26.47 -3.06
CA PRO A 41 -3.91 27.05 -4.38
C PRO A 41 -3.85 28.57 -4.35
N HIS A 42 -3.06 29.16 -5.22
CA HIS A 42 -3.08 30.62 -5.39
C HIS A 42 -4.41 31.09 -5.95
N ARG A 43 -5.03 32.07 -5.30
CA ARG A 43 -6.24 32.73 -5.82
C ARG A 43 -5.86 33.59 -7.00
N VAL A 44 -6.39 33.31 -8.16
CA VAL A 44 -6.26 34.16 -9.36
C VAL A 44 -7.55 34.94 -9.58
N LYS A 45 -7.44 36.22 -9.96
CA LYS A 45 -8.62 37.07 -10.22
C LYS A 45 -9.41 36.57 -11.43
N SER A 46 -8.72 36.01 -12.42
CA SER A 46 -9.36 35.40 -13.60
C SER A 46 -8.50 34.25 -14.10
N ALA A 47 -9.14 33.21 -14.63
CA ALA A 47 -8.50 32.14 -15.36
C ALA A 47 -9.07 32.09 -16.78
N ARG A 48 -8.21 32.08 -17.79
CA ARG A 48 -8.57 31.90 -19.19
C ARG A 48 -8.11 30.51 -19.63
N TRP A 49 -8.91 29.84 -20.40
CA TRP A 49 -8.52 28.57 -21.04
C TRP A 49 -9.11 28.52 -22.45
N ASP A 50 -8.38 27.88 -23.35
CA ASP A 50 -8.90 27.58 -24.66
C ASP A 50 -9.96 26.51 -24.57
N GLN A 51 -11.11 26.73 -25.18
CA GLN A 51 -12.22 25.77 -25.21
C GLN A 51 -12.02 24.66 -26.25
N GLY A 52 -10.79 24.42 -26.71
CA GLY A 52 -10.51 23.39 -27.68
C GLY A 52 -10.85 21.98 -27.16
N MET A 53 -11.20 21.10 -28.10
CA MET A 53 -11.42 19.68 -27.80
C MET A 53 -10.11 19.04 -27.31
N VAL A 54 -10.17 18.40 -26.15
CA VAL A 54 -9.06 17.58 -25.62
C VAL A 54 -9.44 16.13 -25.80
N VAL A 55 -8.75 15.46 -26.70
CA VAL A 55 -8.85 14.02 -26.89
C VAL A 55 -7.76 13.36 -26.06
N GLN A 56 -8.16 12.53 -25.09
CA GLN A 56 -7.23 11.67 -24.36
C GLN A 56 -7.52 10.24 -24.81
N GLY A 57 -6.47 9.53 -25.23
CA GLY A 57 -6.57 8.12 -25.63
C GLY A 57 -7.02 7.24 -24.46
N PRO A 58 -7.37 5.99 -24.71
CA PRO A 58 -7.71 5.06 -23.65
C PRO A 58 -6.50 4.92 -22.70
N PRO A 59 -6.75 4.78 -21.39
CA PRO A 59 -5.67 4.55 -20.43
C PRO A 59 -5.00 3.20 -20.68
N THR A 60 -3.72 3.07 -20.30
CA THR A 60 -2.98 1.81 -20.40
C THR A 60 -3.62 0.74 -19.52
N PHE A 61 -3.85 1.05 -18.24
CA PHE A 61 -4.64 0.20 -17.37
C PHE A 61 -6.10 0.66 -17.38
N ARG A 62 -7.03 -0.26 -17.62
CA ARG A 62 -8.48 0.07 -17.63
C ARG A 62 -8.95 0.59 -16.27
N PHE A 63 -8.59 -0.12 -15.19
CA PHE A 63 -8.85 0.29 -13.81
C PHE A 63 -7.55 0.69 -13.13
N ARG A 64 -7.57 1.78 -12.38
CA ARG A 64 -6.43 2.38 -11.68
C ARG A 64 -6.94 2.94 -10.36
N GLY A 65 -6.39 2.46 -9.26
CA GLY A 65 -6.88 2.90 -7.96
C GLY A 65 -5.95 2.55 -6.83
N TRP A 66 -6.43 2.86 -5.64
CA TRP A 66 -5.68 2.77 -4.42
C TRP A 66 -6.28 1.75 -3.46
N PHE A 67 -5.40 0.99 -2.86
CA PHE A 67 -5.61 0.35 -1.59
C PHE A 67 -4.95 1.24 -0.53
N VAL A 68 -5.78 1.93 0.25
CA VAL A 68 -5.32 2.77 1.35
C VAL A 68 -5.20 1.87 2.56
N ASN A 69 -3.97 1.64 2.99
CA ASN A 69 -3.65 0.82 4.13
C ASN A 69 -3.42 1.78 5.31
N ASP A 70 -4.41 1.91 6.16
CA ASP A 70 -4.53 2.93 7.20
C ASP A 70 -3.71 2.61 8.46
N GLU A 71 -2.44 2.44 8.30
CA GLU A 71 -1.58 2.01 9.38
C GLU A 71 -1.08 3.19 10.25
N HIS A 72 -1.96 3.96 10.85
CA HIS A 72 -1.73 4.91 11.94
C HIS A 72 -1.64 6.41 11.60
N ALA A 73 -0.87 6.86 10.58
CA ALA A 73 -0.72 8.28 10.34
C ALA A 73 -1.98 8.93 9.75
N LEU A 74 -2.72 8.18 8.92
CA LEU A 74 -3.97 8.64 8.33
C LEU A 74 -5.10 8.78 9.35
N LEU A 75 -5.12 7.93 10.39
CA LEU A 75 -6.12 7.97 11.46
C LEU A 75 -6.14 9.29 12.24
N GLY A 76 -5.03 10.02 12.26
CA GLY A 76 -4.93 11.32 12.93
C GLY A 76 -5.01 12.51 11.98
N TRP A 77 -5.30 12.33 10.70
CA TRP A 77 -5.14 13.39 9.69
C TRP A 77 -5.95 14.67 9.99
N HIS A 78 -7.24 14.52 10.30
CA HIS A 78 -8.09 15.63 10.76
C HIS A 78 -8.51 15.48 12.23
N HIS A 79 -7.68 14.83 13.04
CA HIS A 79 -7.98 14.64 14.46
C HIS A 79 -8.13 15.97 15.18
N ARG A 80 -9.20 16.09 15.95
CA ARG A 80 -9.43 17.19 16.89
C ARG A 80 -9.37 16.64 18.32
N GLU A 81 -8.88 17.45 19.22
CA GLU A 81 -8.80 17.08 20.64
C GLU A 81 -10.16 16.60 21.17
N GLY A 82 -10.18 15.40 21.76
CA GLY A 82 -11.41 14.78 22.27
C GLY A 82 -12.20 13.93 21.27
N GLU A 83 -11.77 13.82 20.00
CA GLU A 83 -12.37 12.91 19.02
C GLU A 83 -11.65 11.56 19.01
N ASP A 84 -12.35 10.54 18.50
CA ASP A 84 -11.74 9.22 18.25
C ASP A 84 -10.74 9.28 17.08
N ASN A 85 -9.78 8.36 17.07
CA ASN A 85 -8.82 8.19 15.99
C ASN A 85 -9.44 7.42 14.82
N SER A 86 -10.52 7.94 14.21
CA SER A 86 -11.14 7.37 13.03
C SER A 86 -10.88 8.23 11.79
N ILE A 87 -10.92 7.62 10.61
CA ILE A 87 -10.91 8.36 9.34
C ILE A 87 -12.27 9.04 9.19
N LYS A 88 -12.27 10.36 9.11
CA LYS A 88 -13.51 11.15 9.04
C LYS A 88 -14.07 11.20 7.62
N ALA A 89 -15.31 11.62 7.48
CA ALA A 89 -15.97 11.78 6.18
C ALA A 89 -15.23 12.78 5.26
N GLU A 90 -14.62 13.81 5.85
CA GLU A 90 -13.77 14.78 5.15
C GLU A 90 -12.53 14.11 4.55
N ASP A 91 -11.87 13.23 5.30
CA ASP A 91 -10.69 12.48 4.85
C ASP A 91 -11.04 11.60 3.65
N TRP A 92 -12.16 10.88 3.74
CA TRP A 92 -12.67 10.07 2.63
C TRP A 92 -12.96 10.93 1.39
N ALA A 93 -13.56 12.10 1.58
CA ALA A 93 -13.81 13.02 0.47
C ALA A 93 -12.53 13.50 -0.20
N GLU A 94 -11.45 13.76 0.57
CA GLU A 94 -10.13 14.16 0.08
C GLU A 94 -9.40 13.02 -0.62
N ILE A 95 -9.48 11.79 -0.09
CA ILE A 95 -8.94 10.58 -0.71
C ILE A 95 -9.59 10.37 -2.08
N PHE A 96 -10.92 10.32 -2.15
CA PHE A 96 -11.64 10.09 -3.39
C PHE A 96 -11.41 11.20 -4.42
N GLU A 97 -11.37 12.44 -3.97
CA GLU A 97 -11.05 13.58 -4.84
C GLU A 97 -9.62 13.46 -5.40
N THR A 98 -8.66 13.02 -4.59
CA THR A 98 -7.28 12.83 -5.02
C THR A 98 -7.16 11.71 -6.05
N ILE A 99 -7.80 10.57 -5.82
CA ILE A 99 -7.85 9.46 -6.79
C ILE A 99 -8.40 9.98 -8.13
N CYS A 100 -9.53 10.69 -8.13
CA CYS A 100 -10.10 11.25 -9.35
C CYS A 100 -9.19 12.27 -10.03
N ARG A 101 -8.50 13.14 -9.26
CA ARG A 101 -7.54 14.12 -9.80
C ARG A 101 -6.33 13.45 -10.44
N MET A 102 -5.94 12.30 -9.93
CA MET A 102 -4.86 11.47 -10.45
C MET A 102 -5.33 10.50 -11.56
N ARG A 103 -6.57 10.67 -12.04
CA ARG A 103 -7.21 9.85 -13.09
C ARG A 103 -7.43 8.41 -12.70
N GLY A 104 -7.54 8.14 -11.40
CA GLY A 104 -8.01 6.87 -10.87
C GLY A 104 -9.52 6.72 -11.01
N ASN A 105 -10.00 5.49 -10.94
CA ASN A 105 -11.41 5.16 -11.11
C ASN A 105 -11.89 4.02 -10.20
N PHE A 106 -11.08 3.58 -9.23
CA PHE A 106 -11.54 2.68 -8.19
C PHE A 106 -10.80 2.93 -6.88
N TYR A 107 -11.37 2.37 -5.82
CA TYR A 107 -10.86 2.39 -4.47
C TYR A 107 -11.08 1.02 -3.82
N THR A 108 -10.05 0.49 -3.15
CA THR A 108 -10.14 -0.76 -2.38
C THR A 108 -10.43 -0.43 -0.92
N LEU A 109 -11.44 -1.08 -0.36
CA LEU A 109 -11.80 -0.92 1.05
C LEU A 109 -10.67 -1.40 1.96
N ILE A 110 -10.49 -0.69 3.06
CA ILE A 110 -9.46 -0.89 4.06
C ILE A 110 -9.65 -2.19 4.84
N GLU A 111 -8.58 -2.74 5.35
CA GLU A 111 -8.55 -4.04 6.03
C GLU A 111 -9.02 -3.97 7.49
N TYR A 112 -8.61 -2.94 8.23
CA TYR A 112 -8.69 -2.92 9.69
C TYR A 112 -9.83 -2.09 10.29
N GLY A 113 -11.01 -2.18 9.71
CA GLY A 113 -12.20 -1.61 10.35
C GLY A 113 -12.53 -0.16 10.01
N GLN A 114 -11.61 0.59 9.41
CA GLN A 114 -11.80 1.99 9.03
C GLN A 114 -12.43 2.14 7.65
N THR A 115 -13.46 1.37 7.37
CA THR A 115 -14.18 1.48 6.10
C THR A 115 -15.06 2.72 6.07
N PRO A 116 -15.15 3.36 4.90
CA PRO A 116 -16.08 4.46 4.71
C PRO A 116 -17.51 4.06 5.07
N ASP A 117 -18.22 4.91 5.76
CA ASP A 117 -19.64 4.73 5.98
C ASP A 117 -20.45 4.78 4.66
N SER A 118 -21.74 4.46 4.73
CA SER A 118 -22.59 4.45 3.54
C SER A 118 -22.66 5.81 2.83
N ALA A 119 -22.52 6.92 3.56
CA ALA A 119 -22.51 8.26 2.98
C ALA A 119 -21.19 8.52 2.21
N SER A 120 -20.06 8.12 2.78
CA SER A 120 -18.74 8.22 2.15
C SER A 120 -18.64 7.31 0.92
N LEU A 121 -19.16 6.08 0.98
CA LEU A 121 -19.25 5.19 -0.18
C LEU A 121 -20.11 5.77 -1.31
N ARG A 122 -21.18 6.48 -0.96
CA ARG A 122 -22.00 7.23 -1.94
C ARG A 122 -21.18 8.34 -2.59
N LEU A 123 -20.36 9.05 -1.83
CA LEU A 123 -19.44 10.06 -2.39
C LEU A 123 -18.46 9.47 -3.40
N ALA A 124 -17.97 8.25 -3.18
CA ALA A 124 -17.13 7.54 -4.15
C ALA A 124 -17.91 7.25 -5.44
N SER A 125 -19.10 6.65 -5.33
CA SER A 125 -19.95 6.31 -6.47
C SER A 125 -20.41 7.55 -7.26
N ASP A 126 -20.76 8.65 -6.57
CA ASP A 126 -21.14 9.91 -7.20
C ASP A 126 -19.97 10.55 -7.97
N ARG A 127 -18.73 10.24 -7.61
CA ARG A 127 -17.52 10.61 -8.35
C ARG A 127 -17.17 9.65 -9.50
N GLY A 128 -17.92 8.56 -9.64
CA GLY A 128 -17.67 7.51 -10.64
C GLY A 128 -16.53 6.56 -10.27
N LEU A 129 -16.19 6.48 -8.98
CA LEU A 129 -15.24 5.49 -8.48
C LEU A 129 -15.96 4.17 -8.22
N TYR A 130 -15.34 3.09 -8.68
CA TYR A 130 -15.70 1.75 -8.27
C TYR A 130 -15.16 1.48 -6.87
N VAL A 131 -15.89 0.67 -6.11
CA VAL A 131 -15.47 0.17 -4.81
C VAL A 131 -15.20 -1.32 -4.94
N THR A 132 -14.13 -1.81 -4.35
CA THR A 132 -13.82 -3.24 -4.26
C THR A 132 -13.39 -3.62 -2.86
N GLY A 133 -13.51 -4.88 -2.50
CA GLY A 133 -12.90 -5.42 -1.28
C GLY A 133 -11.42 -5.66 -1.48
N SER A 134 -10.66 -5.67 -0.40
CA SER A 134 -9.28 -6.13 -0.45
C SER A 134 -9.23 -7.64 -0.74
N HIS A 135 -8.03 -8.19 -0.87
CA HIS A 135 -7.80 -9.63 -1.10
C HIS A 135 -8.40 -10.54 -0.02
N MET A 136 -8.80 -10.01 1.14
CA MET A 136 -9.45 -10.74 2.23
C MET A 136 -10.98 -10.62 2.21
N HIS A 137 -11.52 -9.55 1.63
CA HIS A 137 -12.93 -9.17 1.77
C HIS A 137 -13.76 -9.69 0.60
N MET A 138 -14.07 -10.98 0.63
CA MET A 138 -14.88 -11.61 -0.42
C MET A 138 -16.24 -10.94 -0.52
N LEU A 139 -16.63 -10.62 -1.75
CA LEU A 139 -17.86 -9.85 -2.07
C LEU A 139 -17.96 -8.53 -1.29
N VAL A 140 -16.82 -7.90 -1.00
CA VAL A 140 -16.73 -6.62 -0.27
C VAL A 140 -17.20 -6.73 1.19
N ALA A 141 -17.39 -7.94 1.72
CA ALA A 141 -17.77 -8.17 3.12
C ALA A 141 -16.52 -8.20 4.01
N ASN A 142 -16.50 -7.35 5.03
CA ASN A 142 -15.35 -7.23 5.93
C ASN A 142 -15.24 -8.41 6.89
N THR A 143 -14.17 -9.17 6.77
CA THR A 143 -13.88 -10.32 7.64
C THR A 143 -12.92 -10.02 8.78
N SER A 144 -12.36 -8.81 8.83
CA SER A 144 -11.43 -8.42 9.90
C SER A 144 -12.15 -8.36 11.24
N TYR A 145 -11.52 -8.94 12.26
CA TYR A 145 -11.94 -8.85 13.66
C TYR A 145 -10.69 -8.62 14.49
N ALA A 146 -10.66 -8.21 15.58
CA ALA A 146 -9.58 -8.35 16.55
C ALA A 146 -8.66 -7.15 16.82
N PHE A 147 -8.45 -6.22 15.94
CA PHE A 147 -7.53 -5.11 16.25
C PHE A 147 -8.22 -3.78 16.50
N ASP A 148 -9.52 -3.70 16.23
CA ASP A 148 -10.27 -2.48 16.46
C ASP A 148 -11.34 -2.66 17.54
N PRO A 149 -11.20 -2.00 18.70
CA PRO A 149 -12.22 -1.95 19.75
C PRO A 149 -13.43 -1.08 19.39
N GLY A 150 -13.49 -0.53 18.16
CA GLY A 150 -14.60 0.29 17.71
C GLY A 150 -15.92 -0.48 17.52
N PRO A 151 -17.07 0.21 17.44
CA PRO A 151 -18.38 -0.41 17.26
C PRO A 151 -18.63 -0.86 15.82
N HIS A 152 -17.75 -1.71 15.25
CA HIS A 152 -17.92 -2.23 13.89
C HIS A 152 -19.01 -3.30 13.86
N THR A 153 -20.19 -2.88 13.52
CA THR A 153 -21.41 -3.71 13.52
C THR A 153 -21.53 -4.64 12.31
N TRP A 154 -20.56 -4.65 11.41
CA TRP A 154 -20.61 -5.34 10.10
C TRP A 154 -19.42 -6.28 9.82
N THR A 155 -18.61 -6.58 10.83
CA THR A 155 -17.61 -7.64 10.77
C THR A 155 -18.27 -9.02 10.90
N TRP A 156 -17.53 -10.08 10.55
CA TRP A 156 -18.04 -11.45 10.72
C TRP A 156 -18.53 -11.75 12.13
N ASP A 157 -17.76 -11.37 13.15
CA ASP A 157 -18.13 -11.62 14.56
C ASP A 157 -19.40 -10.86 14.96
N ALA A 158 -19.47 -9.57 14.62
CA ALA A 158 -20.65 -8.76 14.91
C ALA A 158 -21.89 -9.27 14.16
N PHE A 159 -21.73 -9.70 12.90
CA PHE A 159 -22.81 -10.34 12.15
C PHE A 159 -23.28 -11.63 12.81
N CYS A 160 -22.39 -12.48 13.26
CA CYS A 160 -22.74 -13.74 13.94
C CYS A 160 -23.43 -13.48 15.28
N GLU A 161 -22.92 -12.56 16.09
CA GLU A 161 -23.55 -12.20 17.37
C GLU A 161 -24.97 -11.65 17.16
N LYS A 162 -25.15 -10.73 16.23
CA LYS A 162 -26.45 -10.14 15.88
C LYS A 162 -27.42 -11.17 15.32
N THR A 163 -26.95 -12.06 14.46
CA THR A 163 -27.82 -12.95 13.67
C THR A 163 -28.10 -14.26 14.37
N TYR A 164 -27.14 -14.77 15.13
CA TYR A 164 -27.20 -16.12 15.74
C TYR A 164 -26.99 -16.12 17.26
N GLY A 165 -26.76 -14.95 17.88
CA GLY A 165 -26.59 -14.80 19.33
C GLY A 165 -25.23 -15.25 19.86
N LYS A 166 -24.26 -15.62 18.99
CA LYS A 166 -22.90 -16.01 19.38
C LYS A 166 -21.93 -15.94 18.21
N ARG A 167 -20.64 -15.92 18.50
CA ARG A 167 -19.56 -16.00 17.51
C ARG A 167 -19.41 -17.41 16.95
N TYR A 168 -18.94 -17.47 15.72
CA TYR A 168 -18.57 -18.70 15.01
C TYR A 168 -17.22 -18.51 14.33
N PRO A 169 -16.41 -19.57 14.18
CA PRO A 169 -15.19 -19.48 13.39
C PRO A 169 -15.53 -19.12 11.94
N TYR A 170 -14.70 -18.29 11.30
CA TYR A 170 -14.80 -18.02 9.87
C TYR A 170 -14.20 -19.22 9.11
N SER A 171 -14.99 -20.23 8.87
CA SER A 171 -14.57 -21.54 8.33
C SER A 171 -15.51 -21.98 7.23
N TRP A 172 -14.97 -22.16 6.02
CA TRP A 172 -15.71 -22.69 4.88
C TRP A 172 -16.22 -24.11 5.12
N MET A 173 -15.42 -24.93 5.78
CA MET A 173 -15.73 -26.33 6.00
C MET A 173 -16.87 -26.54 7.00
N THR A 174 -16.99 -25.65 7.99
CA THR A 174 -17.95 -25.85 9.10
C THR A 174 -19.06 -24.81 9.15
N GLN A 175 -18.89 -23.63 8.54
CA GLN A 175 -19.84 -22.51 8.62
C GLN A 175 -20.29 -21.96 7.26
N ARG A 176 -20.18 -22.75 6.22
CA ARG A 176 -20.45 -22.39 4.83
C ARG A 176 -21.75 -21.60 4.63
N GLU A 177 -22.88 -22.10 5.14
CA GLU A 177 -24.18 -21.44 5.01
C GLU A 177 -24.20 -20.04 5.65
N LYS A 178 -23.52 -19.90 6.79
CA LYS A 178 -23.41 -18.60 7.47
C LYS A 178 -22.51 -17.64 6.71
N MET A 179 -21.43 -18.15 6.12
CA MET A 179 -20.54 -17.33 5.27
C MET A 179 -21.25 -16.84 4.01
N LEU A 180 -22.03 -17.70 3.34
CA LEU A 180 -22.83 -17.30 2.18
C LEU A 180 -23.84 -16.20 2.54
N ARG A 181 -24.52 -16.36 3.69
CA ARG A 181 -25.45 -15.34 4.18
C ARG A 181 -24.74 -14.03 4.54
N PHE A 182 -23.59 -14.10 5.18
CA PHE A 182 -22.77 -12.94 5.51
C PHE A 182 -22.33 -12.18 4.25
N TRP A 183 -21.81 -12.88 3.26
CA TRP A 183 -21.41 -12.29 1.98
C TRP A 183 -22.58 -11.63 1.25
N GLU A 184 -23.76 -12.21 1.34
CA GLU A 184 -24.95 -11.62 0.75
C GLU A 184 -25.44 -10.37 1.51
N GLU A 185 -25.56 -10.46 2.84
CA GLU A 185 -26.16 -9.39 3.64
C GLU A 185 -25.22 -8.23 3.88
N GLU A 186 -23.99 -8.49 4.32
CA GLU A 186 -23.00 -7.47 4.66
C GLU A 186 -22.11 -7.07 3.48
N GLY A 187 -22.04 -7.90 2.46
CA GLY A 187 -21.34 -7.60 1.22
C GLY A 187 -22.30 -7.05 0.16
N VAL A 188 -22.92 -7.96 -0.62
CA VAL A 188 -23.64 -7.57 -1.85
C VAL A 188 -24.81 -6.64 -1.59
N LYS A 189 -25.68 -6.94 -0.63
CA LYS A 189 -26.86 -6.09 -0.34
C LYS A 189 -26.49 -4.70 0.17
N ARG A 190 -25.39 -4.60 0.91
CA ARG A 190 -24.87 -3.31 1.41
C ARG A 190 -24.31 -2.44 0.27
N HIS A 191 -23.68 -3.05 -0.72
CA HIS A 191 -22.93 -2.34 -1.77
C HIS A 191 -23.60 -2.34 -3.16
N LYS A 192 -24.77 -2.98 -3.33
CA LYS A 192 -25.46 -3.12 -4.62
C LYS A 192 -25.83 -1.80 -5.31
N ASP A 193 -25.99 -0.73 -4.52
CA ASP A 193 -26.35 0.61 -5.03
C ASP A 193 -25.10 1.46 -5.35
N HIS A 194 -23.90 0.89 -5.20
CA HIS A 194 -22.62 1.50 -5.52
C HIS A 194 -22.03 0.91 -6.80
N LEU A 195 -21.08 1.62 -7.41
CA LEU A 195 -20.26 1.02 -8.46
C LEU A 195 -19.31 0.04 -7.79
N ALA A 196 -19.51 -1.27 -7.99
CA ALA A 196 -18.72 -2.30 -7.32
C ALA A 196 -17.94 -3.17 -8.31
N ILE A 197 -16.73 -3.59 -7.90
CA ILE A 197 -15.98 -4.72 -8.47
C ILE A 197 -15.94 -5.78 -7.37
N TRP A 198 -16.56 -6.93 -7.61
CA TRP A 198 -16.77 -7.93 -6.57
C TRP A 198 -15.54 -8.81 -6.39
N THR A 199 -14.91 -8.76 -5.22
CA THR A 199 -13.80 -9.65 -4.88
C THR A 199 -14.33 -11.07 -4.70
N VAL A 200 -13.75 -12.03 -5.44
CA VAL A 200 -14.12 -13.44 -5.38
C VAL A 200 -12.94 -14.31 -4.97
N GLY A 201 -13.23 -15.48 -4.43
CA GLY A 201 -12.23 -16.43 -3.96
C GLY A 201 -12.59 -17.01 -2.60
N LEU A 202 -11.61 -17.62 -1.95
CA LEU A 202 -11.75 -18.16 -0.62
C LEU A 202 -10.51 -17.84 0.21
N LYS A 203 -10.68 -17.05 1.25
CA LYS A 203 -9.64 -16.65 2.21
C LYS A 203 -10.12 -16.93 3.64
N GLY A 204 -9.18 -16.99 4.55
CA GLY A 204 -9.45 -16.95 5.98
C GLY A 204 -9.75 -15.55 6.49
N ALA A 205 -9.88 -15.39 7.78
CA ALA A 205 -9.98 -14.08 8.42
C ALA A 205 -8.57 -13.47 8.65
N ASN A 206 -8.49 -12.14 8.74
CA ASN A 206 -7.25 -11.42 9.07
C ASN A 206 -6.04 -11.78 8.18
N ASP A 207 -6.23 -11.76 6.87
CA ASP A 207 -5.20 -12.07 5.85
C ASP A 207 -4.59 -13.48 5.93
N THR A 208 -5.23 -14.38 6.65
CA THR A 208 -4.81 -15.79 6.66
C THR A 208 -5.34 -16.53 5.43
N ASP A 209 -4.69 -17.60 5.06
CA ASP A 209 -5.25 -18.53 4.09
C ASP A 209 -6.35 -19.37 4.75
N PHE A 210 -7.41 -19.70 4.00
CA PHE A 210 -8.59 -20.34 4.62
C PHE A 210 -8.26 -21.66 5.30
N HIS A 211 -7.24 -22.36 4.84
CA HIS A 211 -6.81 -23.66 5.40
C HIS A 211 -5.96 -23.52 6.66
N GLU A 212 -5.41 -22.34 6.97
CA GLU A 212 -4.59 -22.10 8.16
C GLU A 212 -5.46 -22.08 9.43
N ASN A 213 -6.67 -21.55 9.31
CA ASN A 213 -7.63 -21.44 10.40
C ASN A 213 -8.75 -22.49 10.34
N ASP A 214 -8.67 -23.43 9.41
CA ASP A 214 -9.66 -24.48 9.21
C ASP A 214 -8.98 -25.85 9.13
N SER A 215 -8.88 -26.53 10.28
CA SER A 215 -8.21 -27.83 10.38
C SER A 215 -8.86 -28.94 9.53
N ALA A 216 -10.09 -28.73 9.07
CA ALA A 216 -10.78 -29.64 8.17
C ALA A 216 -10.48 -29.37 6.69
N ALA A 217 -9.78 -28.28 6.37
CA ALA A 217 -9.42 -27.94 5.00
C ALA A 217 -8.38 -28.92 4.44
N PRO A 218 -8.47 -29.27 3.14
CA PRO A 218 -7.54 -30.20 2.53
C PRO A 218 -6.13 -29.64 2.43
N ARG A 219 -5.13 -30.52 2.55
CA ARG A 219 -3.71 -30.16 2.40
C ARG A 219 -3.30 -29.94 0.94
N SER A 220 -3.98 -30.62 0.02
CA SER A 220 -3.70 -30.53 -1.42
C SER A 220 -4.15 -29.17 -1.98
N VAL A 221 -3.24 -28.45 -2.67
CA VAL A 221 -3.55 -27.18 -3.34
C VAL A 221 -4.64 -27.37 -4.41
N VAL A 222 -4.64 -28.49 -5.13
CA VAL A 222 -5.64 -28.82 -6.15
C VAL A 222 -7.02 -29.01 -5.51
N GLU A 223 -7.10 -29.68 -4.37
CA GLU A 223 -8.37 -29.85 -3.65
C GLU A 223 -8.87 -28.50 -3.09
N ARG A 224 -7.98 -27.67 -2.57
CA ARG A 224 -8.32 -26.30 -2.16
C ARG A 224 -8.84 -25.47 -3.34
N ALA A 225 -8.21 -25.56 -4.50
CA ALA A 225 -8.67 -24.88 -5.71
C ALA A 225 -10.10 -25.31 -6.13
N ARG A 226 -10.46 -26.58 -5.97
CA ARG A 226 -11.83 -27.06 -6.20
C ARG A 226 -12.84 -26.46 -5.23
N LEU A 227 -12.48 -26.37 -3.94
CA LEU A 227 -13.34 -25.69 -2.94
C LEU A 227 -13.47 -24.20 -3.26
N THR A 228 -12.40 -23.56 -3.68
CA THR A 228 -12.42 -22.14 -4.08
C THR A 228 -13.32 -21.94 -5.31
N ASN A 229 -13.28 -22.84 -6.31
CA ASN A 229 -14.21 -22.80 -7.44
C ASN A 229 -15.68 -22.90 -7.00
N GLU A 230 -15.96 -23.77 -6.03
CA GLU A 230 -17.30 -23.86 -5.48
C GLU A 230 -17.72 -22.55 -4.81
N ALA A 231 -16.83 -21.95 -4.01
CA ALA A 231 -17.07 -20.66 -3.37
C ALA A 231 -17.31 -19.56 -4.41
N ILE A 232 -16.46 -19.44 -5.43
CA ILE A 232 -16.60 -18.47 -6.53
C ILE A 232 -17.94 -18.63 -7.24
N ARG A 233 -18.34 -19.86 -7.57
CA ARG A 233 -19.63 -20.13 -8.21
C ARG A 233 -20.81 -19.66 -7.34
N LEU A 234 -20.79 -19.91 -6.04
CA LEU A 234 -21.83 -19.47 -5.12
C LEU A 234 -21.81 -17.95 -4.91
N GLN A 235 -20.64 -17.35 -4.84
CA GLN A 235 -20.47 -15.90 -4.80
C GLN A 235 -21.05 -15.23 -6.04
N THR A 236 -20.76 -15.76 -7.21
CA THR A 236 -21.32 -15.27 -8.49
C THR A 236 -22.85 -15.33 -8.48
N GLN A 237 -23.44 -16.44 -8.02
CA GLN A 237 -24.89 -16.58 -7.90
C GLN A 237 -25.50 -15.57 -6.92
N ILE A 238 -24.81 -15.27 -5.81
CA ILE A 238 -25.24 -14.21 -4.87
C ILE A 238 -25.28 -12.85 -5.56
N VAL A 239 -24.22 -12.50 -6.31
CA VAL A 239 -24.16 -11.21 -7.03
C VAL A 239 -25.26 -11.13 -8.09
N GLU A 240 -25.40 -12.15 -8.94
CA GLU A 240 -26.37 -12.17 -10.05
C GLU A 240 -27.81 -12.05 -9.58
N ARG A 241 -28.20 -12.77 -8.51
CA ARG A 241 -29.56 -12.69 -7.97
C ARG A 241 -29.91 -11.35 -7.34
N ASN A 242 -28.89 -10.63 -6.80
CA ASN A 242 -29.09 -9.30 -6.19
C ASN A 242 -28.97 -8.15 -7.20
N LEU A 243 -28.40 -8.41 -8.38
CA LEU A 243 -28.15 -7.43 -9.45
C LEU A 243 -28.67 -7.92 -10.82
N PRO A 244 -29.96 -8.27 -10.91
CA PRO A 244 -30.51 -8.85 -12.14
C PRO A 244 -30.40 -7.90 -13.32
N GLY A 245 -30.02 -8.43 -14.48
CA GLY A 245 -29.87 -7.65 -15.73
C GLY A 245 -28.63 -6.77 -15.81
N THR A 246 -27.67 -6.92 -14.91
CA THR A 246 -26.37 -6.26 -14.96
C THR A 246 -25.27 -7.20 -15.49
N GLU A 247 -24.14 -6.64 -15.88
CA GLU A 247 -22.90 -7.39 -16.16
C GLU A 247 -21.89 -7.07 -15.03
N PRO A 248 -21.86 -7.84 -13.94
CA PRO A 248 -20.98 -7.57 -12.82
C PRO A 248 -19.51 -7.67 -13.22
N LEU A 249 -18.68 -6.86 -12.57
CA LEU A 249 -17.24 -6.93 -12.61
C LEU A 249 -16.74 -7.70 -11.40
N TYR A 250 -15.74 -8.55 -11.61
CA TYR A 250 -15.13 -9.33 -10.55
C TYR A 250 -13.64 -9.09 -10.50
N MET A 251 -13.05 -9.32 -9.34
CA MET A 251 -11.60 -9.38 -9.19
C MET A 251 -11.19 -10.52 -8.25
N ILE A 252 -9.98 -10.99 -8.45
CA ILE A 252 -9.26 -11.84 -7.50
C ILE A 252 -7.85 -11.29 -7.35
N ALA A 253 -7.44 -11.01 -6.12
CA ALA A 253 -6.05 -10.72 -5.80
C ALA A 253 -5.36 -12.03 -5.48
N ASN A 254 -4.52 -12.50 -6.40
CA ASN A 254 -3.78 -13.75 -6.26
C ASN A 254 -2.64 -13.57 -5.25
N ARG A 255 -2.92 -13.76 -3.96
CA ARG A 255 -1.94 -13.66 -2.90
C ARG A 255 -1.90 -14.94 -2.08
N ASN A 256 -0.72 -15.35 -1.65
CA ASN A 256 -0.47 -16.55 -0.85
C ASN A 256 -1.08 -17.81 -1.50
N ASP A 257 -1.87 -18.59 -0.77
CA ASP A 257 -2.49 -19.83 -1.26
C ASP A 257 -3.38 -19.66 -2.50
N LEU A 258 -4.09 -18.54 -2.63
CA LEU A 258 -4.86 -18.27 -3.86
C LEU A 258 -3.97 -18.20 -5.10
N PHE A 259 -2.75 -17.71 -4.95
CA PHE A 259 -1.78 -17.68 -6.04
C PHE A 259 -1.30 -19.09 -6.41
N ASP A 260 -0.98 -19.91 -5.42
CA ASP A 260 -0.62 -21.31 -5.64
C ASP A 260 -1.77 -22.09 -6.29
N GLN A 261 -3.01 -21.89 -5.82
CA GLN A 261 -4.20 -22.46 -6.44
C GLN A 261 -4.35 -22.02 -7.90
N TYR A 262 -4.14 -20.73 -8.20
CA TYR A 262 -4.20 -20.20 -9.57
C TYR A 262 -3.16 -20.87 -10.48
N LEU A 263 -1.96 -21.09 -9.99
CA LEU A 263 -0.87 -21.70 -10.76
C LEU A 263 -1.12 -23.19 -11.08
N THR A 264 -2.00 -23.87 -10.34
CA THR A 264 -2.41 -25.25 -10.70
C THR A 264 -3.17 -25.32 -12.02
N GLY A 265 -3.77 -24.21 -12.46
CA GLY A 265 -4.67 -24.17 -13.61
C GLY A 265 -6.09 -24.62 -13.34
N GLU A 266 -6.42 -25.03 -12.10
CA GLU A 266 -7.74 -25.53 -11.72
C GLU A 266 -8.78 -24.43 -11.48
N LEU A 267 -8.34 -23.19 -11.13
CA LEU A 267 -9.28 -22.10 -10.84
C LEU A 267 -10.05 -21.67 -12.09
N GLN A 268 -11.35 -21.50 -11.93
CA GLN A 268 -12.30 -21.06 -12.94
C GLN A 268 -12.96 -19.76 -12.49
N PHE A 269 -13.01 -18.78 -13.37
CA PHE A 269 -13.54 -17.46 -13.04
C PHE A 269 -14.76 -17.11 -13.88
N PRO A 270 -15.70 -16.32 -13.30
CA PRO A 270 -16.76 -15.72 -14.09
C PRO A 270 -16.15 -14.78 -15.15
N LYS A 271 -16.90 -14.58 -16.23
CA LYS A 271 -16.54 -13.59 -17.26
C LYS A 271 -16.35 -12.21 -16.59
N ASN A 272 -15.45 -11.41 -17.08
CA ASN A 272 -15.08 -10.10 -16.55
C ASN A 272 -14.38 -10.12 -15.18
N THR A 273 -13.68 -11.20 -14.83
CA THR A 273 -12.81 -11.24 -13.65
C THR A 273 -11.44 -10.66 -13.96
N HIS A 274 -11.02 -9.68 -13.16
CA HIS A 274 -9.67 -9.12 -13.17
C HIS A 274 -8.77 -9.93 -12.23
N ILE A 275 -7.72 -10.54 -12.77
CA ILE A 275 -6.80 -11.40 -12.05
C ILE A 275 -5.56 -10.59 -11.71
N LEU A 276 -5.37 -10.23 -10.44
CA LEU A 276 -4.27 -9.38 -10.01
C LEU A 276 -3.05 -10.22 -9.65
N TRP A 277 -1.90 -9.86 -10.22
CA TRP A 277 -0.59 -10.43 -9.95
C TRP A 277 0.09 -9.57 -8.90
N PRO A 278 0.41 -10.13 -7.71
CA PRO A 278 1.05 -9.38 -6.65
C PRO A 278 2.55 -9.23 -6.90
N ASP A 279 3.11 -8.12 -6.42
CA ASP A 279 4.55 -8.02 -6.19
C ASP A 279 4.95 -8.76 -4.90
N ASP A 280 6.25 -8.94 -4.72
CA ASP A 280 6.83 -9.26 -3.41
C ASP A 280 7.12 -7.93 -2.70
N PRO A 281 6.30 -7.54 -1.71
CA PRO A 281 6.40 -6.23 -1.10
C PRO A 281 7.72 -6.03 -0.35
N SER A 282 8.35 -7.13 0.11
CA SER A 282 9.66 -7.07 0.76
C SER A 282 10.79 -6.64 -0.17
N PHE A 283 10.57 -6.71 -1.49
CA PHE A 283 11.57 -6.34 -2.50
C PHE A 283 11.06 -5.31 -3.51
N GLY A 284 9.75 -5.04 -3.53
CA GLY A 284 9.11 -4.20 -4.53
C GLY A 284 9.25 -4.75 -5.95
N VAL A 285 9.20 -6.09 -6.13
CA VAL A 285 9.41 -6.73 -7.44
C VAL A 285 8.33 -7.75 -7.75
N PHE A 286 7.90 -7.83 -8.99
CA PHE A 286 7.08 -8.95 -9.45
C PHE A 286 7.94 -10.19 -9.64
N ARG A 287 7.73 -11.21 -8.83
CA ARG A 287 8.39 -12.51 -8.99
C ARG A 287 7.82 -13.28 -10.16
N LEU A 288 6.52 -13.18 -10.36
CA LEU A 288 5.79 -13.78 -11.48
C LEU A 288 4.86 -12.74 -12.11
N LEU A 289 4.65 -12.85 -13.38
CA LEU A 289 3.70 -12.08 -14.18
C LEU A 289 3.04 -13.02 -15.21
N PRO A 290 1.92 -12.63 -15.84
CA PRO A 290 1.25 -13.50 -16.80
C PRO A 290 2.17 -13.86 -17.97
N GLU A 291 2.18 -15.13 -18.28
CA GLU A 291 2.78 -15.70 -19.50
C GLU A 291 1.70 -15.91 -20.56
N LYS A 292 2.10 -16.25 -21.77
CA LYS A 292 1.18 -16.52 -22.89
C LYS A 292 0.04 -17.47 -22.53
N LYS A 293 0.34 -18.58 -21.83
CA LYS A 293 -0.68 -19.56 -21.40
C LYS A 293 -1.76 -18.97 -20.49
N HIS A 294 -1.39 -17.98 -19.65
CA HIS A 294 -2.33 -17.29 -18.76
C HIS A 294 -3.20 -16.31 -19.55
N LEU A 295 -2.58 -15.53 -20.46
CA LEU A 295 -3.29 -14.58 -21.33
C LEU A 295 -4.26 -15.27 -22.30
N GLU A 296 -3.98 -16.51 -22.70
CA GLU A 296 -4.87 -17.31 -23.54
C GLU A 296 -6.03 -17.91 -22.73
N ARG A 297 -5.82 -18.25 -21.45
CA ARG A 297 -6.85 -18.81 -20.59
C ARG A 297 -7.82 -17.75 -20.05
N ASP A 298 -7.29 -16.63 -19.60
CA ASP A 298 -8.03 -15.59 -18.87
C ASP A 298 -7.89 -14.24 -19.56
N ALA A 299 -8.99 -13.50 -19.70
CA ALA A 299 -9.03 -12.30 -20.54
C ALA A 299 -8.45 -11.04 -19.88
N HIS A 300 -8.41 -10.97 -18.54
CA HIS A 300 -8.14 -9.72 -17.82
C HIS A 300 -7.10 -9.92 -16.72
N HIS A 301 -5.84 -9.61 -17.02
CA HIS A 301 -4.75 -9.61 -16.06
C HIS A 301 -4.43 -8.18 -15.62
N GLY A 302 -4.25 -7.99 -14.32
CA GLY A 302 -3.86 -6.75 -13.67
C GLY A 302 -2.74 -6.96 -12.67
N ILE A 303 -2.45 -5.95 -11.89
CA ILE A 303 -1.41 -5.97 -10.85
C ILE A 303 -1.95 -5.49 -9.51
N PHE A 304 -1.39 -6.03 -8.43
CA PHE A 304 -1.41 -5.48 -7.09
C PHE A 304 0.02 -5.14 -6.71
N PHE A 305 0.34 -3.85 -6.53
CA PHE A 305 1.69 -3.36 -6.34
C PHE A 305 1.79 -2.46 -5.12
N HIS A 306 2.75 -2.75 -4.23
CA HIS A 306 2.99 -1.98 -3.03
C HIS A 306 3.94 -0.81 -3.32
N LEU A 307 3.40 0.41 -3.35
CA LEU A 307 4.22 1.63 -3.36
C LEU A 307 4.81 1.89 -1.98
N THR A 308 4.13 1.38 -0.95
CA THR A 308 4.56 1.36 0.45
C THR A 308 3.99 0.12 1.12
N PHE A 309 4.72 -0.47 2.08
CA PHE A 309 4.29 -1.62 2.87
C PHE A 309 5.18 -1.78 4.10
N CYS A 310 4.58 -2.08 5.27
CA CYS A 310 5.29 -2.33 6.52
C CYS A 310 6.41 -1.31 6.81
N ASP A 311 7.65 -1.73 6.65
CA ASP A 311 8.88 -0.97 6.87
C ASP A 311 9.08 0.24 5.94
N ASN A 312 8.26 0.39 4.91
CA ASN A 312 8.34 1.47 3.92
C ASN A 312 7.22 2.51 4.06
N HIS A 313 6.46 2.51 5.15
CA HIS A 313 5.38 3.48 5.35
C HIS A 313 5.94 4.89 5.58
N TRP A 314 6.88 5.04 6.48
CA TRP A 314 7.43 6.35 6.86
C TRP A 314 8.72 6.66 6.12
N VAL A 315 9.64 5.71 6.10
CA VAL A 315 10.96 5.83 5.47
C VAL A 315 10.95 5.14 4.13
N GLN A 316 11.05 5.92 3.07
CA GLN A 316 10.85 5.48 1.70
C GLN A 316 12.15 4.94 1.08
N TRP A 317 12.44 3.65 1.27
CA TRP A 317 13.67 3.04 0.77
C TRP A 317 13.63 2.64 -0.71
N TYR A 318 12.43 2.42 -1.30
CA TYR A 318 12.34 1.88 -2.66
C TYR A 318 12.47 2.99 -3.72
N PRO A 319 13.45 2.89 -4.66
CA PRO A 319 13.77 3.96 -5.60
C PRO A 319 12.74 4.08 -6.73
N MET A 320 12.58 5.30 -7.26
CA MET A 320 11.66 5.61 -8.36
C MET A 320 11.97 4.82 -9.64
N GLY A 321 13.25 4.59 -9.93
CA GLY A 321 13.68 3.76 -11.07
C GLY A 321 13.23 2.32 -10.96
N GLY A 322 13.21 1.76 -9.73
CA GLY A 322 12.66 0.43 -9.44
C GLY A 322 11.17 0.34 -9.72
N VAL A 323 10.40 1.33 -9.24
CA VAL A 323 8.95 1.41 -9.50
C VAL A 323 8.67 1.46 -11.00
N GLN A 324 9.39 2.32 -11.76
CA GLN A 324 9.25 2.35 -13.23
C GLN A 324 9.56 1.00 -13.85
N HIS A 325 10.67 0.37 -13.45
CA HIS A 325 11.11 -0.92 -14.00
C HIS A 325 10.03 -1.98 -13.86
N GLU A 326 9.49 -2.14 -12.66
CA GLU A 326 8.51 -3.18 -12.38
C GLU A 326 7.16 -2.92 -13.05
N LEU A 327 6.67 -1.68 -13.04
CA LEU A 327 5.42 -1.35 -13.73
C LEU A 327 5.54 -1.50 -15.25
N VAL A 328 6.68 -1.13 -15.85
CA VAL A 328 6.95 -1.37 -17.28
C VAL A 328 7.02 -2.85 -17.60
N LYS A 329 7.62 -3.66 -16.73
CA LYS A 329 7.67 -5.12 -16.83
C LYS A 329 6.25 -5.71 -16.84
N ALA A 330 5.37 -5.24 -15.95
CA ALA A 330 3.97 -5.66 -15.91
C ALA A 330 3.20 -5.29 -17.19
N VAL A 331 3.39 -4.07 -17.69
CA VAL A 331 2.77 -3.63 -18.96
C VAL A 331 3.22 -4.50 -20.13
N ARG A 332 4.53 -4.81 -20.23
CA ARG A 332 5.07 -5.68 -21.27
C ARG A 332 4.56 -7.13 -21.18
N ALA A 333 4.27 -7.60 -19.98
CA ALA A 333 3.66 -8.90 -19.74
C ALA A 333 2.15 -8.93 -20.03
N GLY A 334 1.51 -7.82 -20.39
CA GLY A 334 0.08 -7.74 -20.67
C GLY A 334 -0.82 -7.63 -19.44
N ALA A 335 -0.27 -7.40 -18.25
CA ALA A 335 -1.02 -7.23 -17.00
C ALA A 335 -1.58 -5.80 -16.89
N VAL A 336 -2.50 -5.41 -17.77
CA VAL A 336 -2.96 -4.02 -17.94
C VAL A 336 -4.46 -3.80 -17.68
N SER A 337 -5.17 -4.81 -17.20
CA SER A 337 -6.61 -4.65 -16.97
C SER A 337 -6.93 -3.81 -15.73
N MET A 338 -6.15 -3.95 -14.67
CA MET A 338 -6.33 -3.27 -13.39
C MET A 338 -4.98 -3.04 -12.72
N ALA A 339 -4.75 -1.83 -12.19
CA ALA A 339 -3.61 -1.50 -11.35
C ALA A 339 -4.11 -1.07 -9.98
N GLU A 340 -3.94 -1.92 -9.01
CA GLU A 340 -4.18 -1.65 -7.60
C GLU A 340 -2.85 -1.29 -6.94
N PHE A 341 -2.78 -0.08 -6.37
CA PHE A 341 -1.60 0.41 -5.68
C PHE A 341 -1.87 0.49 -4.17
N ASN A 342 -1.10 -0.25 -3.38
CA ASN A 342 -1.06 -0.02 -1.95
C ASN A 342 -0.29 1.28 -1.69
N VAL A 343 -0.97 2.25 -1.07
CA VAL A 343 -0.46 3.61 -0.89
C VAL A 343 -0.25 4.00 0.58
N GLY A 344 -0.50 3.07 1.53
CA GLY A 344 -0.34 3.34 2.96
C GLY A 344 -1.08 4.60 3.39
N ASP A 345 -0.40 5.44 4.13
CA ASP A 345 -0.91 6.70 4.69
C ASP A 345 -0.92 7.88 3.71
N ILE A 346 -0.64 7.67 2.44
CA ILE A 346 -0.74 8.62 1.31
C ILE A 346 0.31 9.74 1.33
N ARG A 347 0.43 10.48 2.45
CA ARG A 347 1.23 11.71 2.55
C ARG A 347 2.72 11.48 2.35
N GLU A 348 3.23 10.33 2.76
CA GLU A 348 4.66 10.00 2.74
C GLU A 348 5.17 9.65 1.33
N ILE A 349 4.25 9.31 0.40
CA ILE A 349 4.61 8.81 -0.92
C ILE A 349 4.03 9.62 -2.12
N PRO A 350 3.89 10.94 -2.03
CA PRO A 350 3.20 11.71 -3.06
C PRO A 350 3.89 11.62 -4.43
N LEU A 351 5.22 11.57 -4.46
CA LEU A 351 5.99 11.43 -5.69
C LEU A 351 5.78 10.06 -6.34
N LYS A 352 5.89 8.96 -5.56
CA LYS A 352 5.69 7.59 -6.06
C LYS A 352 4.28 7.39 -6.58
N THR A 353 3.28 7.84 -5.82
CA THR A 353 1.87 7.74 -6.19
C THR A 353 1.58 8.53 -7.46
N ALA A 354 2.12 9.75 -7.59
CA ALA A 354 1.99 10.55 -8.80
C ALA A 354 2.58 9.85 -10.03
N MET A 355 3.75 9.22 -9.87
CA MET A 355 4.40 8.49 -10.94
C MET A 355 3.61 7.23 -11.33
N ALA A 356 3.25 6.39 -10.37
CA ALA A 356 2.53 5.15 -10.62
C ALA A 356 1.19 5.40 -11.34
N MET A 357 0.41 6.37 -10.87
CA MET A 357 -0.86 6.76 -11.49
C MET A 357 -0.67 7.37 -12.88
N ASN A 358 0.43 8.13 -13.11
CA ASN A 358 0.76 8.67 -14.42
C ASN A 358 1.10 7.56 -15.42
N LEU A 359 1.96 6.61 -15.02
CA LEU A 359 2.34 5.45 -15.82
C LEU A 359 1.12 4.57 -16.11
N ALA A 360 0.31 4.28 -15.10
CA ALA A 360 -0.88 3.45 -15.27
C ALA A 360 -1.90 4.10 -16.23
N TYR A 361 -1.92 5.43 -16.31
CA TYR A 361 -2.76 6.13 -17.27
C TYR A 361 -2.16 6.12 -18.68
N ASP A 362 -0.87 6.43 -18.84
CA ASP A 362 -0.17 6.44 -20.13
C ASP A 362 1.26 5.89 -19.98
N ALA A 363 1.44 4.61 -20.29
CA ALA A 363 2.73 3.94 -20.19
C ALA A 363 3.69 4.25 -21.36
N ARG A 364 3.23 4.88 -22.44
CA ARG A 364 4.05 5.08 -23.65
C ARG A 364 5.36 5.81 -23.40
N PRO A 365 5.43 6.95 -22.67
CA PRO A 365 6.71 7.60 -22.36
C PRO A 365 7.64 6.70 -21.53
N TRP A 366 7.08 5.95 -20.60
CA TRP A 366 7.79 5.06 -19.68
C TRP A 366 8.35 3.80 -20.37
N LEU A 367 7.68 3.33 -21.40
CA LEU A 367 8.12 2.22 -22.25
C LEU A 367 9.25 2.67 -23.19
N ALA A 368 9.21 3.91 -23.64
CA ALA A 368 10.18 4.49 -24.58
C ALA A 368 11.52 4.85 -23.94
N ASP A 369 11.50 5.28 -22.67
CA ASP A 369 12.68 5.74 -21.95
C ASP A 369 12.74 5.08 -20.54
N LYS A 370 13.79 4.28 -20.32
CA LYS A 370 14.04 3.61 -19.03
C LYS A 370 14.39 4.56 -17.88
N GLU A 371 14.79 5.78 -18.19
CA GLU A 371 15.14 6.83 -17.22
C GLU A 371 14.06 7.93 -17.13
N HIS A 372 12.88 7.71 -17.71
CA HIS A 372 11.79 8.69 -17.71
C HIS A 372 11.40 9.16 -16.30
N TRP A 373 11.59 8.30 -15.30
CA TRP A 373 11.37 8.64 -13.90
C TRP A 373 12.18 9.87 -13.43
N ARG A 374 13.40 10.11 -13.98
CA ARG A 374 14.21 11.30 -13.64
C ARG A 374 13.52 12.57 -14.13
N ALA A 375 13.18 12.62 -15.41
CA ALA A 375 12.48 13.77 -15.99
C ALA A 375 11.13 14.02 -15.30
N PHE A 376 10.42 12.95 -14.92
CA PHE A 376 9.17 13.04 -14.16
C PHE A 376 9.41 13.64 -12.76
N THR A 377 10.44 13.17 -12.06
CA THR A 377 10.83 13.65 -10.72
C THR A 377 11.23 15.12 -10.77
N ASP A 378 12.05 15.52 -11.74
CA ASP A 378 12.44 16.91 -11.94
C ASP A 378 11.22 17.81 -12.16
N ALA A 379 10.31 17.42 -13.04
CA ALA A 379 9.08 18.16 -13.29
C ALA A 379 8.18 18.23 -12.04
N TRP A 380 8.14 17.17 -11.22
CA TRP A 380 7.43 17.16 -9.95
C TRP A 380 8.07 18.12 -8.94
N ILE A 381 9.39 18.11 -8.81
CA ILE A 381 10.18 19.00 -7.93
C ILE A 381 9.96 20.48 -8.30
N VAL A 382 10.04 20.80 -9.59
CA VAL A 382 9.75 22.17 -10.06
C VAL A 382 8.35 22.61 -9.62
N ARG A 383 7.37 21.75 -9.80
CA ARG A 383 5.97 22.04 -9.45
C ARG A 383 5.77 22.18 -7.94
N GLN A 384 6.36 21.27 -7.15
CA GLN A 384 6.17 21.24 -5.69
C GLN A 384 6.99 22.32 -4.99
N TYR A 385 8.23 22.50 -5.38
CA TYR A 385 9.19 23.32 -4.64
C TYR A 385 9.61 24.61 -5.34
N GLY A 386 9.33 24.74 -6.64
CA GLY A 386 9.72 25.91 -7.42
C GLY A 386 11.23 26.02 -7.66
N MET A 387 11.97 24.92 -7.52
CA MET A 387 13.42 24.90 -7.75
C MET A 387 13.76 25.21 -9.21
N ARG A 388 14.82 25.99 -9.41
CA ARG A 388 15.36 26.31 -10.76
C ARG A 388 16.18 25.16 -11.32
N ASP A 389 16.90 24.45 -10.46
CA ASP A 389 17.70 23.28 -10.79
C ASP A 389 17.17 22.06 -10.01
N PRO A 390 16.14 21.39 -10.53
CA PRO A 390 15.52 20.25 -9.86
C PRO A 390 16.43 19.02 -9.81
N ALA A 391 17.37 18.87 -10.75
CA ALA A 391 18.26 17.72 -10.82
C ALA A 391 19.09 17.56 -9.54
N ARG A 392 19.43 18.65 -8.86
CA ARG A 392 20.14 18.60 -7.57
C ARG A 392 19.36 17.87 -6.49
N LEU A 393 18.05 18.09 -6.41
CA LEU A 393 17.20 17.36 -5.45
C LEU A 393 16.93 15.93 -5.94
N THR A 394 16.78 15.71 -7.24
CA THR A 394 16.67 14.36 -7.81
C THR A 394 17.90 13.51 -7.48
N ASP A 395 19.11 14.05 -7.67
CA ASP A 395 20.35 13.34 -7.36
C ASP A 395 20.53 13.14 -5.84
N LEU A 396 20.07 14.07 -5.02
CA LEU A 396 20.05 13.92 -3.57
C LEU A 396 19.13 12.75 -3.15
N LEU A 397 17.93 12.65 -3.73
CA LEU A 397 17.00 11.55 -3.49
C LEU A 397 17.57 10.20 -3.96
N VAL A 398 18.30 10.16 -5.09
CA VAL A 398 19.01 8.95 -5.54
C VAL A 398 20.02 8.49 -4.49
N ARG A 399 20.85 9.41 -4.00
CA ARG A 399 21.83 9.10 -2.94
C ARG A 399 21.15 8.62 -1.64
N TYR A 400 20.00 9.18 -1.31
CA TYR A 400 19.18 8.74 -0.18
C TYR A 400 18.73 7.28 -0.37
N TRP A 401 18.15 6.94 -1.52
CA TRP A 401 17.71 5.57 -1.79
C TRP A 401 18.88 4.59 -1.89
N ASP A 402 20.02 4.99 -2.43
CA ASP A 402 21.22 4.16 -2.50
C ASP A 402 21.77 3.81 -1.10
N LEU A 403 21.62 4.71 -0.14
CA LEU A 403 22.01 4.49 1.25
C LEU A 403 20.96 3.69 2.03
N GLU A 404 19.67 3.94 1.79
CA GLU A 404 18.59 3.37 2.57
C GLU A 404 18.19 1.95 2.10
N MET A 405 18.20 1.71 0.78
CA MET A 405 17.77 0.44 0.20
C MET A 405 18.52 -0.80 0.73
N PRO A 406 19.84 -0.79 0.92
CA PRO A 406 20.56 -1.94 1.49
C PRO A 406 20.29 -2.16 2.98
N VAL A 407 19.98 -1.09 3.71
CA VAL A 407 19.87 -1.09 5.17
C VAL A 407 18.43 -1.29 5.62
N ARG A 408 17.50 -0.55 4.99
CA ARG A 408 16.09 -0.50 5.38
C ARG A 408 15.94 -0.21 6.86
N SER A 409 16.26 1.02 7.23
CA SER A 409 16.40 1.46 8.61
C SER A 409 15.21 1.10 9.51
N MET A 410 13.99 1.15 8.98
CA MET A 410 12.78 0.78 9.72
C MET A 410 12.69 -0.72 10.02
N ILE A 411 13.10 -1.60 9.10
CA ILE A 411 13.15 -3.06 9.39
C ILE A 411 14.11 -3.34 10.53
N ILE A 412 15.26 -2.66 10.55
CA ILE A 412 16.23 -2.83 11.62
C ILE A 412 15.62 -2.44 12.95
N LEU A 413 14.95 -1.27 13.03
CA LEU A 413 14.30 -0.81 14.24
C LEU A 413 13.19 -1.76 14.68
N GLU A 414 12.28 -2.11 13.80
CA GLU A 414 11.15 -2.97 14.08
C GLU A 414 11.64 -4.34 14.60
N ARG A 415 12.60 -4.95 13.92
CA ARG A 415 13.16 -6.23 14.35
C ARG A 415 13.97 -6.13 15.63
N MET A 416 14.69 -5.03 15.84
CA MET A 416 15.38 -4.80 17.10
C MET A 416 14.40 -4.60 18.26
N SER A 417 13.24 -4.01 18.04
CA SER A 417 12.20 -3.89 19.05
C SER A 417 11.45 -5.20 19.28
N GLN A 418 11.16 -5.96 18.24
CA GLN A 418 10.46 -7.25 18.32
C GLN A 418 11.35 -8.38 18.90
N TYR A 419 12.65 -8.38 18.62
CA TYR A 419 13.59 -9.42 19.08
C TYR A 419 14.32 -9.07 20.37
N THR A 420 13.72 -8.21 21.20
CA THR A 420 14.01 -8.15 22.63
C THR A 420 15.45 -7.82 23.05
N ILE A 421 16.18 -7.05 22.26
CA ILE A 421 17.47 -6.54 22.70
C ILE A 421 17.34 -5.71 24.00
N LEU A 422 16.12 -5.28 24.32
CA LEU A 422 15.76 -4.50 25.51
C LEU A 422 14.64 -5.16 26.32
N ASP A 423 14.43 -6.48 26.23
CA ASP A 423 13.42 -7.16 27.04
C ASP A 423 13.79 -7.05 28.53
N GLU A 424 12.91 -6.40 29.27
CA GLU A 424 13.06 -6.21 30.72
C GLU A 424 13.24 -7.54 31.46
N ALA A 425 12.62 -8.62 30.97
CA ALA A 425 12.80 -9.96 31.54
C ALA A 425 14.21 -10.50 31.36
N ILE A 426 14.84 -10.23 30.23
CA ILE A 426 16.22 -10.62 29.95
C ILE A 426 17.20 -9.78 30.78
N LEU A 427 16.97 -8.48 30.86
CA LEU A 427 17.77 -7.60 31.71
C LEU A 427 17.68 -8.04 33.17
N LYS A 428 16.52 -8.35 33.71
CA LYS A 428 16.34 -8.92 35.06
C LYS A 428 17.06 -10.24 35.24
N LYS A 429 17.06 -11.10 34.21
CA LYS A 429 17.80 -12.38 34.25
C LYS A 429 19.30 -12.16 34.32
N ILE A 430 19.84 -11.22 33.55
CA ILE A 430 21.26 -10.86 33.60
C ILE A 430 21.61 -10.22 34.95
N GLU A 431 20.77 -9.31 35.44
CA GLU A 431 20.95 -8.66 36.76
C GLU A 431 20.94 -9.65 37.92
N GLY A 432 20.15 -10.72 37.84
CA GLY A 432 20.05 -11.78 38.82
C GLY A 432 21.17 -12.85 38.72
N ALA A 433 21.99 -12.83 37.67
CA ALA A 433 23.05 -13.82 37.48
C ALA A 433 24.21 -13.60 38.46
N ALA A 434 24.81 -14.71 38.92
CA ALA A 434 26.00 -14.68 39.80
C ALA A 434 27.22 -14.02 39.12
N ASP A 435 27.39 -14.25 37.82
CA ASP A 435 28.33 -13.53 36.96
C ASP A 435 27.58 -12.79 35.84
N LYS A 436 27.32 -11.54 36.12
CA LYS A 436 26.57 -10.64 35.20
C LYS A 436 27.30 -10.39 33.89
N ARG A 437 28.65 -10.33 33.91
CA ARG A 437 29.46 -10.10 32.71
C ARG A 437 29.34 -11.28 31.76
N ARG A 438 29.53 -12.50 32.31
CA ARG A 438 29.39 -13.72 31.54
C ARG A 438 27.98 -13.90 31.00
N ALA A 439 26.96 -13.66 31.80
CA ALA A 439 25.56 -13.71 31.36
C ALA A 439 25.27 -12.73 30.21
N MET A 440 25.82 -11.52 30.27
CA MET A 440 25.72 -10.52 29.21
C MET A 440 26.42 -10.99 27.92
N VAL A 441 27.63 -11.53 28.01
CA VAL A 441 28.38 -12.04 26.86
C VAL A 441 27.64 -13.21 26.20
N GLU A 442 27.18 -14.17 27.00
CA GLU A 442 26.41 -15.31 26.52
C GLU A 442 25.12 -14.85 25.84
N TYR A 443 24.42 -13.89 26.42
CA TYR A 443 23.23 -13.30 25.83
C TYR A 443 23.54 -12.61 24.50
N VAL A 444 24.49 -11.69 24.43
CA VAL A 444 24.84 -10.96 23.21
C VAL A 444 25.32 -11.92 22.11
N ARG A 445 26.04 -12.98 22.45
CA ARG A 445 26.43 -14.03 21.50
C ARG A 445 25.24 -14.88 21.03
N SER A 446 24.20 -15.03 21.86
CA SER A 446 22.98 -15.73 21.51
C SER A 446 22.00 -14.88 20.70
N ILE A 447 22.17 -13.55 20.71
CA ILE A 447 21.43 -12.70 19.81
C ILE A 447 21.83 -13.12 18.39
N GLU A 448 21.09 -14.03 17.81
CA GLU A 448 21.00 -14.10 16.37
C GLU A 448 20.43 -12.76 15.93
N VAL A 449 21.30 -11.79 15.65
CA VAL A 449 20.88 -10.69 14.79
C VAL A 449 20.21 -11.37 13.63
N PRO A 450 18.94 -11.06 13.34
CA PRO A 450 18.22 -11.77 12.31
C PRO A 450 19.03 -11.71 11.01
N THR A 451 19.97 -12.62 10.90
CA THR A 451 20.65 -12.99 9.67
C THR A 451 19.63 -13.74 8.82
N GLY A 452 18.40 -13.83 9.37
CA GLY A 452 17.23 -14.46 8.79
C GLY A 452 17.06 -14.04 7.39
N GLY A 453 17.61 -14.80 6.54
CA GLY A 453 17.56 -14.77 5.11
C GLY A 453 17.71 -13.40 4.53
N ARG A 454 18.45 -12.94 3.82
CA ARG A 454 18.56 -11.80 2.87
C ARG A 454 19.04 -10.44 3.40
N TYR A 455 18.79 -10.03 4.67
CA TYR A 455 19.08 -8.66 5.12
C TYR A 455 20.09 -8.50 6.25
N GLY A 456 20.30 -9.51 7.10
CA GLY A 456 20.97 -9.33 8.39
C GLY A 456 22.46 -8.97 8.33
N LYS A 457 23.25 -9.66 7.51
CA LYS A 457 24.71 -9.44 7.50
C LYS A 457 25.11 -8.20 6.70
N MET A 458 24.46 -7.94 5.59
CA MET A 458 24.71 -6.73 4.79
C MET A 458 24.35 -5.48 5.56
N GLY A 459 23.18 -5.42 6.20
CA GLY A 459 22.75 -4.26 6.95
C GLY A 459 23.71 -3.83 8.06
N ARG A 460 24.32 -4.77 8.77
CA ARG A 460 25.28 -4.51 9.86
C ARG A 460 26.55 -3.79 9.38
N ASP A 461 27.13 -4.26 8.29
CA ASP A 461 28.33 -3.68 7.71
C ASP A 461 28.05 -2.34 7.04
N GLU A 462 26.88 -2.20 6.43
CA GLU A 462 26.43 -0.94 5.83
C GLU A 462 26.20 0.13 6.90
N LEU A 463 25.54 -0.18 8.01
CA LEU A 463 25.34 0.75 9.12
C LEU A 463 26.68 1.32 9.63
N ARG A 464 27.72 0.50 9.69
CA ARG A 464 29.05 0.91 10.17
C ARG A 464 29.77 1.81 9.16
N ARG A 465 29.66 1.48 7.87
CA ARG A 465 30.39 2.17 6.79
C ARG A 465 29.75 3.46 6.34
N ASN A 466 28.42 3.57 6.45
CA ASN A 466 27.66 4.62 5.79
C ASN A 466 27.48 5.89 6.63
N ALA A 467 27.87 5.90 7.91
CA ALA A 467 27.72 7.07 8.78
C ALA A 467 28.25 8.39 8.15
N PRO A 468 29.48 8.45 7.57
CA PRO A 468 29.94 9.69 6.93
C PRO A 468 29.15 10.09 5.68
N ALA A 469 28.57 9.13 4.97
CA ALA A 469 27.72 9.39 3.81
C ALA A 469 26.37 9.99 4.21
N TRP A 470 25.78 9.49 5.31
CA TRP A 470 24.57 10.05 5.90
C TRP A 470 24.75 11.47 6.39
N GLU A 471 25.90 11.78 7.02
CA GLU A 471 26.22 13.15 7.45
C GLU A 471 26.35 14.11 6.27
N ARG A 472 27.00 13.68 5.19
CA ARG A 472 27.09 14.50 3.96
C ARG A 472 25.72 14.71 3.34
N LEU A 473 24.90 13.64 3.23
CA LEU A 473 23.55 13.72 2.67
C LEU A 473 22.68 14.70 3.45
N TRP A 474 22.71 14.62 4.80
CA TRP A 474 22.00 15.54 5.68
C TRP A 474 22.41 16.98 5.48
N LYS A 475 23.72 17.24 5.41
CA LYS A 475 24.28 18.58 5.16
C LYS A 475 23.82 19.13 3.80
N ASP A 476 23.90 18.30 2.76
CA ASP A 476 23.53 18.69 1.39
C ASP A 476 22.02 18.96 1.29
N ALA A 477 21.19 18.15 1.94
CA ALA A 477 19.75 18.34 1.99
C ALA A 477 19.37 19.68 2.66
N ASN A 478 19.99 19.98 3.80
CA ASN A 478 19.77 21.28 4.47
C ASN A 478 20.24 22.46 3.62
N ALA A 479 21.33 22.31 2.88
CA ALA A 479 21.85 23.36 2.01
C ALA A 479 20.91 23.70 0.83
N LEU A 480 19.98 22.82 0.45
CA LEU A 480 18.95 23.09 -0.55
C LEU A 480 17.76 23.90 -0.01
N THR A 481 17.55 23.96 1.31
CA THR A 481 16.39 24.64 1.92
C THR A 481 16.18 26.09 1.44
N PRO A 482 17.22 26.94 1.24
CA PRO A 482 17.02 28.29 0.73
C PRO A 482 16.49 28.35 -0.72
N GLU A 483 16.73 27.32 -1.52
CA GLU A 483 16.27 27.21 -2.91
C GLU A 483 14.81 26.79 -3.02
N ILE A 484 14.27 26.25 -1.93
CA ILE A 484 12.85 25.86 -1.83
C ILE A 484 12.00 27.11 -1.62
N ARG A 485 10.96 27.24 -2.43
CA ARG A 485 9.97 28.31 -2.27
C ARG A 485 9.46 28.37 -0.83
N SER A 486 9.36 29.56 -0.25
CA SER A 486 9.12 29.73 1.18
C SER A 486 7.83 29.06 1.69
N ASP A 487 6.76 29.10 0.88
CA ASP A 487 5.48 28.47 1.18
C ASP A 487 5.49 26.92 1.04
N ARG A 488 6.63 26.33 0.65
CA ARG A 488 6.81 24.89 0.44
C ARG A 488 7.84 24.27 1.38
N ARG A 489 8.46 25.06 2.24
CA ARG A 489 9.54 24.58 3.14
C ARG A 489 9.03 23.58 4.19
N SER A 490 7.79 23.75 4.69
CA SER A 490 7.19 22.78 5.62
C SER A 490 7.10 21.41 4.93
N PHE A 491 6.54 21.36 3.73
CA PHE A 491 6.44 20.10 2.98
C PHE A 491 7.81 19.53 2.58
N TYR A 492 8.80 20.38 2.29
CA TYR A 492 10.18 19.93 2.05
C TYR A 492 10.78 19.29 3.31
N TYR A 493 10.51 19.88 4.48
CA TYR A 493 10.92 19.30 5.75
C TYR A 493 10.32 17.91 5.93
N ASP A 494 9.03 17.74 5.79
CA ASP A 494 8.34 16.48 6.02
C ASP A 494 8.74 15.40 5.00
N PHE A 495 8.74 15.76 3.73
CA PHE A 495 8.97 14.79 2.64
C PHE A 495 10.45 14.46 2.40
N VAL A 496 11.38 15.37 2.70
CA VAL A 496 12.81 15.17 2.40
C VAL A 496 13.64 15.14 3.68
N LEU A 497 13.61 16.23 4.46
CA LEU A 497 14.51 16.36 5.60
C LEU A 497 14.20 15.38 6.72
N LEU A 498 12.91 15.19 7.05
CA LEU A 498 12.50 14.27 8.11
C LEU A 498 12.89 12.81 7.78
N GLN A 499 12.66 12.38 6.54
CA GLN A 499 13.05 11.03 6.12
C GLN A 499 14.57 10.81 6.20
N ILE A 500 15.36 11.77 5.68
CA ILE A 500 16.82 11.69 5.77
C ILE A 500 17.29 11.73 7.24
N ALA A 501 16.70 12.59 8.07
CA ALA A 501 17.05 12.69 9.49
C ALA A 501 16.76 11.38 10.23
N THR A 502 15.58 10.80 10.00
CA THR A 502 15.17 9.53 10.61
C THR A 502 16.13 8.42 10.22
N SER A 503 16.35 8.19 8.93
CA SER A 503 17.27 7.16 8.44
C SER A 503 18.69 7.38 8.96
N ARG A 504 19.17 8.63 8.92
CA ARG A 504 20.50 9.00 9.45
C ARG A 504 20.64 8.63 10.93
N LEU A 505 19.69 9.07 11.77
CA LEU A 505 19.73 8.81 13.22
C LEU A 505 19.68 7.31 13.52
N MET A 506 18.82 6.57 12.82
CA MET A 506 18.70 5.11 12.97
C MET A 506 19.97 4.40 12.54
N ASN A 507 20.63 4.84 11.47
CA ASN A 507 21.89 4.27 11.03
C ASN A 507 23.03 4.56 12.02
N LEU A 508 23.10 5.77 12.57
CA LEU A 508 24.10 6.12 13.59
C LEU A 508 23.88 5.32 14.86
N TRP A 509 22.66 5.28 15.37
CA TRP A 509 22.28 4.54 16.55
C TRP A 509 22.55 3.02 16.39
N GLY A 510 22.05 2.42 15.32
CA GLY A 510 22.28 1.00 15.04
C GLY A 510 23.75 0.66 14.85
N GLY A 511 24.52 1.53 14.23
CA GLY A 511 25.97 1.38 14.08
C GLY A 511 26.71 1.34 15.41
N GLU A 512 26.40 2.26 16.33
CA GLU A 512 27.00 2.30 17.66
C GLU A 512 26.56 1.09 18.52
N LEU A 513 25.28 0.71 18.45
CA LEU A 513 24.75 -0.44 19.17
C LEU A 513 25.44 -1.75 18.74
N PHE A 514 25.65 -1.97 17.44
CA PHE A 514 26.36 -3.14 16.96
C PHE A 514 27.86 -3.14 17.32
N ARG A 515 28.50 -1.95 17.40
CA ARG A 515 29.86 -1.85 17.94
C ARG A 515 29.91 -2.24 19.42
N ALA A 516 28.92 -1.80 20.20
CA ALA A 516 28.80 -2.20 21.60
C ALA A 516 28.67 -3.73 21.74
N PHE A 517 27.83 -4.37 20.93
CA PHE A 517 27.66 -5.82 20.96
C PHE A 517 28.94 -6.59 20.58
N ASP A 518 29.68 -6.12 19.59
CA ASP A 518 30.95 -6.72 19.22
C ASP A 518 31.99 -6.58 20.36
N ALA A 519 32.00 -5.41 21.00
CA ALA A 519 32.88 -5.17 22.15
C ALA A 519 32.49 -6.05 23.34
N ILE A 520 31.18 -6.22 23.66
CA ILE A 520 30.72 -7.16 24.70
C ILE A 520 31.11 -8.60 24.36
N SER A 521 30.87 -9.03 23.12
CA SER A 521 31.21 -10.38 22.66
C SER A 521 32.72 -10.68 22.78
N ALA A 522 33.54 -9.65 22.64
CA ALA A 522 35.00 -9.70 22.82
C ALA A 522 35.46 -9.38 24.26
N GLU A 523 34.53 -9.24 25.20
CA GLU A 523 34.78 -8.93 26.61
C GLU A 523 35.46 -7.57 26.85
N ARG A 524 35.36 -6.63 25.90
CA ARG A 524 35.88 -5.26 25.96
C ARG A 524 34.84 -4.30 26.54
N PHE A 525 34.47 -4.48 27.80
CA PHE A 525 33.32 -3.80 28.41
C PHE A 525 33.43 -2.26 28.48
N ALA A 526 34.63 -1.70 28.65
CA ALA A 526 34.82 -0.24 28.64
C ALA A 526 34.51 0.36 27.26
N GLU A 527 34.98 -0.29 26.19
CA GLU A 527 34.66 0.11 24.79
C GLU A 527 33.17 -0.04 24.51
N ALA A 528 32.55 -1.13 25.00
CA ALA A 528 31.11 -1.32 24.87
C ALA A 528 30.30 -0.19 25.53
N ALA A 529 30.71 0.22 26.76
CA ALA A 529 30.08 1.32 27.48
C ALA A 529 30.19 2.65 26.71
N ASP A 530 31.34 2.94 26.10
CA ASP A 530 31.55 4.13 25.28
C ASP A 530 30.63 4.14 24.04
N HIS A 531 30.49 3.00 23.37
CA HIS A 531 29.57 2.87 22.24
C HIS A 531 28.09 3.00 22.66
N MET A 532 27.69 2.43 23.80
CA MET A 532 26.33 2.57 24.32
C MET A 532 26.02 4.02 24.70
N GLU A 533 26.99 4.77 25.24
CA GLU A 533 26.81 6.19 25.54
C GLU A 533 26.65 7.03 24.25
N LYS A 534 27.38 6.68 23.19
CA LYS A 534 27.22 7.34 21.88
C LYS A 534 25.90 6.98 21.18
N ALA A 535 25.29 5.83 21.52
CA ALA A 535 24.00 5.41 21.00
C ALA A 535 22.81 6.11 21.67
N LYS A 536 23.00 6.70 22.88
CA LYS A 536 21.98 7.52 23.55
C LYS A 536 21.77 8.84 22.81
#